data_31651c53e185245e59804f58a95f406f
#
_entry.id   31651c53e185245e59804f58a95f406f
#
_cell.length_a   1.000
_cell.length_b   1.000
_cell.length_c   1.000
_cell.angle_alpha   90.00
_cell.angle_beta   90.00
_cell.angle_gamma   90.00
#
_symmetry.space_group_name_H-M   'P 1'
#
loop_
_entity.id
_entity.type
_entity.pdbx_description
1 polymer ?
#
loop_
_entity_poly.entity_id
_entity_poly.type
_entity_poly.pdbx_seq_one_letter_code
_entity_poly.pdbx_strand_id
1 'polypeptide(L)'
;MFKKYVAYLVVCMAVFFTACTSTKKIIYLQDVVPLKQQEIEQKYEVIIHGDDLLAIMVNSRDPELALPFNMPMVSYQLGSNAGGQQRVLGYLVDTNGNIDFPILGEIHVEGLTRMQLTELIKNKLIEGDLIKDPIVTVQFLNFKISVMGEVGRPGSFTISGDRITLLEALSMAGDLTIYGRRDRVGVIRENNGKHTILFHDLRSARSEERR
;
A
#
# COMPACT_ATOMS: atom_id res chain seq x y z
N MET A 1 -67.04 15.57 3.62
CA MET A 1 -65.88 15.09 4.43
C MET A 1 -64.94 14.27 3.61
N PHE A 2 -65.36 13.35 2.80
CA PHE A 2 -64.47 12.47 1.98
C PHE A 2 -63.46 13.19 1.08
N LYS A 3 -63.84 14.26 0.39
CA LYS A 3 -62.92 15.06 -0.49
C LYS A 3 -61.72 15.68 0.28
N LYS A 4 -61.89 16.06 1.53
CA LYS A 4 -60.82 16.61 2.36
C LYS A 4 -59.77 15.55 2.73
N TYR A 5 -60.21 14.32 3.05
CA TYR A 5 -59.30 13.22 3.35
C TYR A 5 -58.50 12.76 2.13
N VAL A 6 -59.12 12.73 0.94
CA VAL A 6 -58.42 12.42 -0.32
C VAL A 6 -57.35 13.47 -0.63
N ALA A 7 -57.65 14.75 -0.42
CA ALA A 7 -56.67 15.82 -0.60
C ALA A 7 -55.46 15.70 0.36
N TYR A 8 -55.71 15.37 1.64
CA TYR A 8 -54.63 15.11 2.60
C TYR A 8 -53.78 13.90 2.23
N LEU A 9 -54.39 12.83 1.73
CA LEU A 9 -53.70 11.62 1.32
C LEU A 9 -52.80 11.87 0.10
N VAL A 10 -53.27 12.66 -0.87
CA VAL A 10 -52.49 13.05 -2.05
C VAL A 10 -51.31 13.96 -1.65
N VAL A 11 -51.49 14.91 -0.73
CA VAL A 11 -50.43 15.77 -0.23
C VAL A 11 -49.39 14.96 0.55
N CYS A 12 -49.80 14.03 1.43
CA CYS A 12 -48.87 13.12 2.09
C CYS A 12 -48.09 12.26 1.10
N MET A 13 -48.74 11.73 0.08
CA MET A 13 -48.10 10.91 -0.94
C MET A 13 -47.08 11.72 -1.77
N ALA A 14 -47.37 12.99 -2.07
CA ALA A 14 -46.46 13.89 -2.79
C ALA A 14 -45.16 14.21 -1.98
N VAL A 15 -45.25 14.28 -0.65
CA VAL A 15 -44.10 14.53 0.22
C VAL A 15 -43.12 13.34 0.25
N PHE A 16 -43.61 12.11 0.06
CA PHE A 16 -42.72 10.93 0.03
C PHE A 16 -41.87 10.80 -1.27
N PHE A 17 -42.22 11.52 -2.34
CA PHE A 17 -41.47 11.46 -3.61
C PHE A 17 -40.29 12.46 -3.72
N THR A 18 -40.02 13.28 -2.71
CA THR A 18 -38.96 14.30 -2.76
C THR A 18 -37.60 13.85 -2.22
N ALA A 19 -37.41 12.57 -1.91
CA ALA A 19 -36.14 12.03 -1.39
C ALA A 19 -35.12 11.75 -2.53
N CYS A 20 -34.76 12.76 -3.31
CA CYS A 20 -33.62 12.67 -4.22
C CYS A 20 -32.31 12.96 -3.46
N THR A 21 -31.51 11.95 -3.22
CA THR A 21 -30.11 12.10 -2.77
C THR A 21 -29.28 12.75 -3.89
N SER A 22 -28.61 13.86 -3.58
CA SER A 22 -27.75 14.56 -4.54
C SER A 22 -26.56 13.67 -4.94
N THR A 23 -26.47 13.28 -6.21
CA THR A 23 -25.35 12.50 -6.78
C THR A 23 -23.99 13.18 -6.64
N LYS A 24 -23.95 14.52 -6.42
CA LYS A 24 -22.72 15.30 -6.19
C LYS A 24 -21.90 14.82 -4.98
N LYS A 25 -22.49 14.10 -4.05
CA LYS A 25 -21.78 13.56 -2.88
C LYS A 25 -21.02 12.26 -3.16
N ILE A 26 -21.33 11.60 -4.28
CA ILE A 26 -20.83 10.25 -4.62
C ILE A 26 -19.74 10.29 -5.69
N ILE A 27 -19.65 11.36 -6.46
CA ILE A 27 -18.72 11.49 -7.59
C ILE A 27 -17.34 11.95 -7.09
N TYR A 28 -16.29 11.29 -7.58
CA TYR A 28 -14.88 11.63 -7.37
C TYR A 28 -14.41 12.72 -8.35
N LEU A 29 -13.36 13.44 -7.99
CA LEU A 29 -12.57 14.31 -8.88
C LEU A 29 -13.43 15.25 -9.74
N GLN A 30 -14.38 15.95 -9.14
CA GLN A 30 -15.37 16.77 -9.84
C GLN A 30 -14.79 18.03 -10.49
N ASP A 31 -13.60 18.46 -10.09
CA ASP A 31 -12.91 19.67 -10.52
C ASP A 31 -11.72 19.40 -11.49
N VAL A 32 -11.63 18.19 -12.02
CA VAL A 32 -10.59 17.85 -13.00
C VAL A 32 -10.83 18.61 -14.30
N VAL A 33 -9.83 19.41 -14.69
CA VAL A 33 -9.78 20.03 -16.01
C VAL A 33 -9.15 19.05 -16.97
N PRO A 34 -9.86 18.59 -18.02
CA PRO A 34 -9.30 17.66 -18.99
C PRO A 34 -8.03 18.24 -19.66
N LEU A 35 -7.04 17.38 -19.90
CA LEU A 35 -5.79 17.71 -20.59
C LEU A 35 -4.80 18.63 -19.86
N LYS A 36 -4.99 18.96 -18.60
CA LYS A 36 -3.96 19.60 -17.81
C LYS A 36 -2.99 18.53 -17.30
N GLN A 37 -1.79 18.48 -17.88
CA GLN A 37 -0.70 17.66 -17.36
C GLN A 37 -0.29 18.25 -16.00
N GLN A 38 -0.33 17.42 -14.95
CA GLN A 38 0.22 17.76 -13.66
C GLN A 38 1.56 17.04 -13.54
N GLU A 39 2.61 17.79 -13.26
CA GLU A 39 3.91 17.21 -12.93
C GLU A 39 3.81 16.55 -11.55
N ILE A 40 4.23 15.28 -11.47
CA ILE A 40 4.36 14.57 -10.19
C ILE A 40 5.67 15.04 -9.57
N GLU A 41 5.62 16.07 -8.74
CA GLU A 41 6.80 16.75 -8.19
C GLU A 41 7.61 15.93 -7.18
N GLN A 42 7.13 14.81 -6.66
CA GLN A 42 7.85 14.04 -5.64
C GLN A 42 7.91 12.56 -5.96
N LYS A 43 9.13 12.06 -6.22
CA LYS A 43 9.45 10.65 -6.04
C LYS A 43 9.44 10.34 -4.53
N TYR A 44 8.33 9.82 -4.04
CA TYR A 44 8.30 9.27 -2.69
C TYR A 44 9.10 7.96 -2.69
N GLU A 45 10.21 7.94 -1.99
CA GLU A 45 10.99 6.74 -1.77
C GLU A 45 10.68 6.19 -0.38
N VAL A 46 10.32 4.91 -0.32
CA VAL A 46 10.04 4.22 0.94
C VAL A 46 11.38 3.99 1.65
N ILE A 47 11.42 4.34 2.93
CA ILE A 47 12.56 4.14 3.82
C ILE A 47 12.29 2.87 4.63
N ILE A 48 13.33 2.09 4.83
CA ILE A 48 13.31 0.85 5.62
C ILE A 48 13.27 1.20 7.10
N HIS A 49 12.41 0.51 7.85
CA HIS A 49 12.25 0.66 9.30
C HIS A 49 12.43 -0.68 10.00
N GLY A 50 12.54 -0.64 11.32
CA GLY A 50 12.47 -1.85 12.15
C GLY A 50 11.17 -2.62 11.90
N ASP A 51 11.19 -3.94 12.04
CA ASP A 51 10.08 -4.88 11.76
C ASP A 51 9.71 -5.02 10.28
N ASP A 52 10.39 -4.34 9.35
CA ASP A 52 10.22 -4.59 7.92
C ASP A 52 10.75 -5.97 7.54
N LEU A 53 10.01 -6.65 6.67
CA LEU A 53 10.40 -7.93 6.10
C LEU A 53 10.82 -7.74 4.65
N LEU A 54 12.11 -7.96 4.36
CA LEU A 54 12.71 -7.70 3.07
C LEU A 54 13.03 -9.02 2.34
N ALA A 55 12.54 -9.17 1.10
CA ALA A 55 13.09 -10.17 0.20
C ALA A 55 14.31 -9.57 -0.50
N ILE A 56 15.45 -10.19 -0.34
CA ILE A 56 16.69 -9.80 -1.02
C ILE A 56 17.13 -10.99 -1.86
N MET A 57 17.26 -10.76 -3.15
CA MET A 57 17.68 -11.77 -4.12
C MET A 57 18.93 -11.30 -4.84
N VAL A 58 19.94 -12.14 -4.83
CA VAL A 58 21.20 -11.94 -5.53
C VAL A 58 21.25 -12.86 -6.74
N ASN A 59 21.53 -12.31 -7.91
CA ASN A 59 21.77 -13.04 -9.13
C ASN A 59 23.13 -12.66 -9.69
N SER A 60 23.73 -13.58 -10.47
CA SER A 60 25.01 -13.38 -11.16
C SER A 60 24.94 -14.10 -12.51
N ARG A 61 25.89 -13.81 -13.41
CA ARG A 61 26.06 -14.57 -14.66
C ARG A 61 26.35 -16.05 -14.39
N ASP A 62 27.06 -16.32 -13.29
CA ASP A 62 27.24 -17.66 -12.77
C ASP A 62 26.26 -17.89 -11.59
N PRO A 63 25.16 -18.62 -11.80
CA PRO A 63 24.14 -18.82 -10.76
C PRO A 63 24.68 -19.55 -9.52
N GLU A 64 25.70 -20.41 -9.68
CA GLU A 64 26.26 -21.16 -8.55
C GLU A 64 26.92 -20.24 -7.53
N LEU A 65 27.54 -19.14 -7.98
CA LEU A 65 28.15 -18.15 -7.11
C LEU A 65 27.10 -17.36 -6.31
N ALA A 66 25.89 -17.24 -6.82
CA ALA A 66 24.82 -16.49 -6.16
C ALA A 66 24.03 -17.33 -5.13
N LEU A 67 24.05 -18.67 -5.24
CA LEU A 67 23.28 -19.57 -4.36
C LEU A 67 23.53 -19.34 -2.86
N PRO A 68 24.77 -19.17 -2.39
CA PRO A 68 25.05 -19.00 -0.95
C PRO A 68 24.49 -17.71 -0.34
N PHE A 69 24.18 -16.72 -1.16
CA PHE A 69 23.65 -15.40 -0.73
C PHE A 69 22.12 -15.35 -0.72
N ASN A 70 21.45 -16.39 -1.24
CA ASN A 70 20.00 -16.44 -1.30
C ASN A 70 19.44 -17.35 -0.23
N MET A 71 18.40 -16.91 0.47
CA MET A 71 17.68 -17.79 1.36
C MET A 71 17.00 -18.90 0.57
N PRO A 72 17.02 -20.15 1.06
CA PRO A 72 16.33 -21.26 0.41
C PRO A 72 14.83 -20.98 0.38
N MET A 73 14.19 -21.17 -0.77
CA MET A 73 12.75 -21.17 -0.87
C MET A 73 12.21 -22.42 -0.15
N VAL A 74 11.55 -22.25 0.99
CA VAL A 74 10.93 -23.34 1.72
C VAL A 74 9.45 -23.39 1.38
N SER A 75 9.01 -24.46 0.72
CA SER A 75 7.60 -24.78 0.55
C SER A 75 7.14 -25.63 1.72
N TYR A 76 6.32 -25.10 2.61
CA TYR A 76 5.64 -25.89 3.63
C TYR A 76 4.35 -26.44 3.04
N GLN A 77 4.27 -27.77 2.89
CA GLN A 77 3.01 -28.47 2.68
C GLN A 77 2.33 -28.68 4.04
N LEU A 78 1.36 -27.84 4.36
CA LEU A 78 0.54 -28.00 5.56
C LEU A 78 -0.78 -28.69 5.15
N GLY A 79 -0.81 -30.02 5.24
CA GLY A 79 -2.02 -30.83 5.03
C GLY A 79 -2.33 -31.17 3.55
N SER A 80 -3.00 -32.28 3.34
CA SER A 80 -3.27 -32.91 2.03
C SER A 80 -4.29 -32.19 1.12
N ASN A 81 -4.76 -30.98 1.47
CA ASN A 81 -5.75 -30.21 0.70
C ASN A 81 -5.42 -28.72 0.51
N ALA A 82 -4.25 -28.26 0.91
CA ALA A 82 -3.82 -26.88 0.65
C ALA A 82 -2.83 -26.89 -0.50
N GLY A 83 -3.16 -26.24 -1.60
CA GLY A 83 -2.20 -25.92 -2.63
C GLY A 83 -1.00 -25.24 -1.96
N GLY A 84 0.18 -25.82 -2.08
CA GLY A 84 1.39 -25.38 -1.41
C GLY A 84 1.65 -23.92 -1.76
N GLN A 85 1.43 -23.00 -0.83
CA GLN A 85 1.84 -21.61 -0.98
C GLN A 85 3.36 -21.55 -0.77
N GLN A 86 4.09 -21.32 -1.84
CA GLN A 86 5.49 -20.94 -1.74
C GLN A 86 5.60 -19.64 -0.99
N ARG A 87 6.17 -19.69 0.22
CA ARG A 87 6.48 -18.49 0.99
C ARG A 87 7.92 -18.10 0.68
N VAL A 88 8.11 -16.90 0.16
CA VAL A 88 9.43 -16.29 0.08
C VAL A 88 9.85 -15.98 1.52
N LEU A 89 10.96 -16.56 1.96
CA LEU A 89 11.57 -16.19 3.23
C LEU A 89 12.23 -14.82 3.05
N GLY A 90 12.00 -13.92 4.00
CA GLY A 90 12.56 -12.58 3.99
C GLY A 90 13.50 -12.37 5.17
N TYR A 91 14.31 -11.35 5.07
CA TYR A 91 15.15 -10.82 6.14
C TYR A 91 14.31 -9.87 6.98
N LEU A 92 14.14 -10.18 8.25
CA LEU A 92 13.47 -9.29 9.20
C LEU A 92 14.47 -8.25 9.68
N VAL A 93 14.11 -6.98 9.56
CA VAL A 93 14.88 -5.88 10.14
C VAL A 93 14.66 -5.90 11.65
N ASP A 94 15.73 -6.01 12.42
CA ASP A 94 15.67 -6.06 13.87
C ASP A 94 15.41 -4.67 14.50
N THR A 95 15.28 -4.64 15.81
CA THR A 95 15.05 -3.40 16.58
C THR A 95 16.22 -2.42 16.55
N ASN A 96 17.41 -2.87 16.12
CA ASN A 96 18.59 -2.03 15.95
C ASN A 96 18.73 -1.55 14.49
N GLY A 97 17.78 -1.90 13.64
CA GLY A 97 17.80 -1.55 12.23
C GLY A 97 18.70 -2.41 11.35
N ASN A 98 19.06 -3.62 11.80
CA ASN A 98 19.98 -4.51 11.10
C ASN A 98 19.26 -5.73 10.51
N ILE A 99 19.87 -6.31 9.48
CA ILE A 99 19.53 -7.65 8.96
C ILE A 99 20.75 -8.55 9.05
N ASP A 100 20.53 -9.85 9.26
CA ASP A 100 21.61 -10.86 9.17
C ASP A 100 21.62 -11.44 7.76
N PHE A 101 22.62 -11.03 6.97
CA PHE A 101 22.72 -11.42 5.57
C PHE A 101 23.79 -12.52 5.38
N PRO A 102 23.50 -13.61 4.64
CA PRO A 102 24.44 -14.71 4.48
C PRO A 102 25.80 -14.24 3.98
N ILE A 103 26.88 -14.77 4.61
CA ILE A 103 28.29 -14.48 4.31
C ILE A 103 28.71 -13.03 4.63
N LEU A 104 27.86 -12.02 4.37
CA LEU A 104 28.18 -10.63 4.67
C LEU A 104 27.96 -10.28 6.14
N GLY A 105 27.23 -11.14 6.90
CA GLY A 105 26.93 -10.90 8.31
C GLY A 105 25.89 -9.81 8.52
N GLU A 106 26.01 -9.13 9.64
CA GLU A 106 25.07 -8.07 10.06
C GLU A 106 25.26 -6.81 9.20
N ILE A 107 24.15 -6.31 8.66
CA ILE A 107 24.12 -5.10 7.80
C ILE A 107 23.06 -4.15 8.36
N HIS A 108 23.49 -2.92 8.65
CA HIS A 108 22.56 -1.85 9.04
C HIS A 108 21.78 -1.35 7.81
N VAL A 109 20.46 -1.41 7.89
CA VAL A 109 19.57 -1.11 6.76
C VAL A 109 18.51 -0.06 7.08
N GLU A 110 18.27 0.23 8.37
CA GLU A 110 17.29 1.24 8.78
C GLU A 110 17.67 2.63 8.24
N GLY A 111 16.66 3.36 7.78
CA GLY A 111 16.84 4.68 7.19
C GLY A 111 17.31 4.66 5.73
N LEU A 112 17.67 3.51 5.18
CA LEU A 112 18.01 3.37 3.77
C LEU A 112 16.76 3.24 2.91
N THR A 113 16.84 3.75 1.68
CA THR A 113 15.86 3.42 0.65
C THR A 113 16.17 2.05 0.05
N ARG A 114 15.21 1.45 -0.63
CA ARG A 114 15.41 0.20 -1.38
C ARG A 114 16.60 0.27 -2.33
N MET A 115 16.77 1.40 -3.04
CA MET A 115 17.88 1.60 -3.97
C MET A 115 19.21 1.68 -3.25
N GLN A 116 19.27 2.39 -2.13
CA GLN A 116 20.50 2.50 -1.32
C GLN A 116 20.92 1.15 -0.76
N LEU A 117 19.95 0.34 -0.26
CA LEU A 117 20.25 -1.01 0.20
C LEU A 117 20.74 -1.91 -0.94
N THR A 118 20.12 -1.82 -2.13
CA THR A 118 20.56 -2.56 -3.32
C THR A 118 22.03 -2.25 -3.64
N GLU A 119 22.42 -0.97 -3.68
CA GLU A 119 23.78 -0.55 -3.97
C GLU A 119 24.74 -0.94 -2.83
N LEU A 120 24.33 -0.84 -1.57
CA LEU A 120 25.13 -1.25 -0.42
C LEU A 120 25.53 -2.73 -0.50
N ILE A 121 24.55 -3.61 -0.73
CA ILE A 121 24.79 -5.06 -0.84
C ILE A 121 25.68 -5.34 -2.06
N LYS A 122 25.37 -4.73 -3.21
CA LYS A 122 26.15 -4.88 -4.44
C LYS A 122 27.62 -4.50 -4.23
N ASN A 123 27.88 -3.37 -3.59
CA ASN A 123 29.25 -2.92 -3.31
C ASN A 123 29.97 -3.88 -2.36
N LYS A 124 29.32 -4.36 -1.30
CA LYS A 124 29.92 -5.34 -0.38
C LYS A 124 30.26 -6.66 -1.07
N LEU A 125 29.45 -7.11 -2.03
CA LEU A 125 29.72 -8.33 -2.81
C LEU A 125 30.92 -8.16 -3.75
N ILE A 126 31.09 -6.98 -4.35
CA ILE A 126 32.18 -6.65 -5.24
C ILE A 126 33.48 -6.44 -4.45
N GLU A 127 33.44 -5.64 -3.38
CA GLU A 127 34.62 -5.32 -2.53
C GLU A 127 35.16 -6.57 -1.83
N GLY A 128 34.29 -7.51 -1.47
CA GLY A 128 34.66 -8.81 -0.92
C GLY A 128 35.18 -9.80 -1.93
N ASP A 129 35.29 -9.45 -3.22
CA ASP A 129 35.65 -10.34 -4.35
C ASP A 129 34.77 -11.62 -4.39
N LEU A 130 33.53 -11.51 -3.90
CA LEU A 130 32.60 -12.63 -3.80
C LEU A 130 31.83 -12.87 -5.10
N ILE A 131 31.37 -11.79 -5.73
CA ILE A 131 30.70 -11.79 -7.04
C ILE A 131 31.15 -10.58 -7.84
N LYS A 132 31.57 -10.77 -9.08
CA LYS A 132 32.08 -9.69 -9.95
C LYS A 132 30.97 -8.83 -10.57
N ASP A 133 29.82 -9.44 -10.85
CA ASP A 133 28.69 -8.82 -11.54
C ASP A 133 27.36 -9.10 -10.82
N PRO A 134 27.21 -8.73 -9.54
CA PRO A 134 25.99 -9.03 -8.79
C PRO A 134 24.82 -8.17 -9.27
N ILE A 135 23.67 -8.82 -9.47
CA ILE A 135 22.38 -8.18 -9.67
C ILE A 135 21.59 -8.40 -8.38
N VAL A 136 21.39 -7.34 -7.61
CA VAL A 136 20.67 -7.39 -6.33
C VAL A 136 19.27 -6.82 -6.52
N THR A 137 18.27 -7.55 -6.07
CA THR A 137 16.86 -7.11 -6.06
C THR A 137 16.36 -7.10 -4.63
N VAL A 138 15.79 -5.99 -4.19
CA VAL A 138 15.19 -5.83 -2.85
C VAL A 138 13.71 -5.53 -3.00
N GLN A 139 12.85 -6.20 -2.21
CA GLN A 139 11.41 -6.00 -2.18
C GLN A 139 10.89 -6.06 -0.74
N PHE A 140 9.88 -5.24 -0.41
CA PHE A 140 9.16 -5.36 0.86
C PHE A 140 8.13 -6.49 0.77
N LEU A 141 8.09 -7.36 1.77
CA LEU A 141 7.14 -8.49 1.84
C LEU A 141 5.94 -8.22 2.76
N ASN A 142 6.09 -7.34 3.74
CA ASN A 142 5.05 -7.08 4.74
C ASN A 142 4.39 -5.71 4.62
N PHE A 143 4.54 -5.05 3.46
CA PHE A 143 3.85 -3.79 3.25
C PHE A 143 2.34 -4.00 3.24
N LYS A 144 1.66 -3.43 4.24
CA LYS A 144 0.22 -3.59 4.47
C LYS A 144 -0.43 -2.24 4.70
N ILE A 145 -1.67 -2.13 4.26
CA ILE A 145 -2.56 -1.02 4.61
C ILE A 145 -3.79 -1.58 5.31
N SER A 146 -4.39 -0.80 6.18
CA SER A 146 -5.67 -1.10 6.81
C SER A 146 -6.69 -0.07 6.40
N VAL A 147 -7.79 -0.52 5.79
CA VAL A 147 -8.90 0.33 5.38
C VAL A 147 -10.09 0.03 6.26
N MET A 148 -10.61 1.05 6.93
CA MET A 148 -11.70 0.95 7.89
C MET A 148 -12.78 2.01 7.63
N GLY A 149 -13.98 1.75 8.09
CA GLY A 149 -15.12 2.66 8.00
C GLY A 149 -16.13 2.23 6.95
N GLU A 150 -16.80 3.20 6.34
CA GLU A 150 -17.88 3.00 5.37
C GLU A 150 -17.36 2.63 3.98
N VAL A 151 -16.73 1.46 3.87
CA VAL A 151 -16.21 0.85 2.64
C VAL A 151 -16.86 -0.51 2.40
N GLY A 152 -16.83 -0.99 1.16
CA GLY A 152 -17.45 -2.26 0.78
C GLY A 152 -16.87 -3.47 1.50
N ARG A 153 -15.55 -3.47 1.77
CA ARG A 153 -14.82 -4.56 2.45
C ARG A 153 -13.74 -3.96 3.35
N PRO A 154 -14.06 -3.60 4.59
CA PRO A 154 -13.04 -3.15 5.55
C PRO A 154 -12.09 -4.29 5.90
N GLY A 155 -10.80 -3.97 6.08
CA GLY A 155 -9.78 -4.97 6.41
C GLY A 155 -8.37 -4.49 6.15
N SER A 156 -7.41 -5.41 6.35
CA SER A 156 -6.00 -5.19 6.04
C SER A 156 -5.64 -5.85 4.71
N PHE A 157 -4.95 -5.12 3.86
CA PHE A 157 -4.57 -5.54 2.52
C PHE A 157 -3.04 -5.54 2.39
N THR A 158 -2.47 -6.63 1.90
CA THR A 158 -1.05 -6.70 1.57
C THR A 158 -0.82 -6.12 0.18
N ILE A 159 0.16 -5.26 0.06
CA ILE A 159 0.49 -4.55 -1.18
C ILE A 159 1.77 -5.15 -1.76
N SER A 160 1.73 -5.52 -3.04
CA SER A 160 2.88 -6.11 -3.74
C SER A 160 3.90 -5.08 -4.24
N GLY A 161 3.76 -3.82 -3.90
CA GLY A 161 4.64 -2.73 -4.32
C GLY A 161 5.18 -1.93 -3.14
N ASP A 162 5.98 -0.93 -3.44
CA ASP A 162 6.57 -0.03 -2.45
C ASP A 162 5.62 1.11 -2.05
N ARG A 163 4.54 1.30 -2.78
CA ARG A 163 3.59 2.40 -2.59
C ARG A 163 2.20 2.01 -3.06
N ILE A 164 1.22 2.71 -2.53
CA ILE A 164 -0.17 2.63 -2.98
C ILE A 164 -0.80 4.02 -2.89
N THR A 165 -1.64 4.35 -3.85
CA THR A 165 -2.43 5.60 -3.81
C THR A 165 -3.67 5.40 -2.94
N LEU A 166 -4.24 6.51 -2.45
CA LEU A 166 -5.46 6.48 -1.66
C LEU A 166 -6.64 5.87 -2.44
N LEU A 167 -6.74 6.19 -3.74
CA LEU A 167 -7.80 5.64 -4.60
C LEU A 167 -7.63 4.14 -4.86
N GLU A 168 -6.39 3.66 -5.04
CA GLU A 168 -6.11 2.22 -5.13
C GLU A 168 -6.48 1.50 -3.84
N ALA A 169 -6.12 2.06 -2.68
CA ALA A 169 -6.47 1.51 -1.38
C ALA A 169 -7.98 1.37 -1.21
N LEU A 170 -8.75 2.39 -1.58
CA LEU A 170 -10.21 2.35 -1.56
C LEU A 170 -10.78 1.34 -2.56
N SER A 171 -10.21 1.25 -3.77
CA SER A 171 -10.59 0.25 -4.77
C SER A 171 -10.42 -1.18 -4.25
N MET A 172 -9.32 -1.48 -3.56
CA MET A 172 -9.10 -2.79 -2.93
C MET A 172 -10.13 -3.09 -1.84
N ALA A 173 -10.57 -2.07 -1.12
CA ALA A 173 -11.63 -2.17 -0.10
C ALA A 173 -13.05 -2.16 -0.69
N GLY A 174 -13.22 -2.15 -2.03
CA GLY A 174 -14.52 -2.18 -2.69
C GLY A 174 -15.24 -0.84 -2.68
N ASP A 175 -14.48 0.26 -2.65
CA ASP A 175 -14.93 1.65 -2.61
C ASP A 175 -15.69 2.05 -1.33
N LEU A 176 -15.91 3.35 -1.16
CA LEU A 176 -16.80 3.92 -0.15
C LEU A 176 -18.25 3.57 -0.46
N THR A 177 -19.00 3.16 0.56
CA THR A 177 -20.45 2.96 0.44
C THR A 177 -21.18 4.28 0.14
N ILE A 178 -22.48 4.22 -0.13
CA ILE A 178 -23.30 5.43 -0.31
C ILE A 178 -23.34 6.31 0.95
N TYR A 179 -23.03 5.75 2.10
CA TYR A 179 -22.98 6.45 3.39
C TYR A 179 -21.58 7.00 3.69
N GLY A 180 -20.56 6.54 2.96
CA GLY A 180 -19.19 6.97 3.13
C GLY A 180 -18.97 8.43 2.72
N ARG A 181 -18.28 9.18 3.57
CA ARG A 181 -17.99 10.59 3.35
C ARG A 181 -16.75 10.76 2.48
N ARG A 182 -16.96 11.06 1.20
CA ARG A 182 -15.88 11.33 0.23
C ARG A 182 -15.20 12.68 0.43
N ASP A 183 -15.86 13.59 1.14
CA ASP A 183 -15.32 14.92 1.45
C ASP A 183 -14.33 14.92 2.63
N ARG A 184 -14.24 13.83 3.38
CA ARG A 184 -13.37 13.73 4.54
C ARG A 184 -12.89 12.31 4.78
N VAL A 185 -11.92 11.88 4.00
CA VAL A 185 -11.23 10.60 4.19
C VAL A 185 -9.95 10.83 4.97
N GLY A 186 -9.80 10.17 6.11
CA GLY A 186 -8.62 10.28 6.97
C GLY A 186 -7.55 9.26 6.56
N VAL A 187 -6.33 9.70 6.37
CA VAL A 187 -5.14 8.86 6.22
C VAL A 187 -4.30 9.00 7.46
N ILE A 188 -4.09 7.90 8.18
CA ILE A 188 -3.20 7.83 9.33
C ILE A 188 -1.86 7.28 8.84
N ARG A 189 -0.80 8.03 9.07
CA ARG A 189 0.57 7.60 8.77
C ARG A 189 1.38 7.59 10.06
N GLU A 190 2.11 6.51 10.24
CA GLU A 190 3.13 6.42 11.27
C GLU A 190 4.50 6.68 10.64
N ASN A 191 5.25 7.57 11.25
CA ASN A 191 6.62 7.87 10.87
C ASN A 191 7.41 8.23 12.13
N ASN A 192 8.53 7.52 12.38
CA ASN A 192 9.40 7.72 13.54
C ASN A 192 8.63 7.75 14.89
N GLY A 193 7.70 6.81 15.10
CA GLY A 193 6.89 6.70 16.30
C GLY A 193 5.87 7.82 16.49
N LYS A 194 5.59 8.62 15.45
CA LYS A 194 4.59 9.68 15.47
C LYS A 194 3.47 9.36 14.48
N HIS A 195 2.23 9.50 14.94
CA HIS A 195 1.06 9.39 14.06
C HIS A 195 0.70 10.74 13.48
N THR A 196 0.59 10.80 12.17
CA THR A 196 0.08 11.98 11.45
C THR A 196 -1.25 11.62 10.82
N ILE A 197 -2.28 12.43 11.05
CA ILE A 197 -3.59 12.25 10.44
C ILE A 197 -3.80 13.35 9.41
N LEU A 198 -3.98 12.96 8.16
CA LEU A 198 -4.27 13.84 7.04
C LEU A 198 -5.69 13.58 6.55
N PHE A 199 -6.46 14.64 6.31
CA PHE A 199 -7.79 14.52 5.74
C PHE A 199 -7.79 14.94 4.27
N HIS A 200 -8.37 14.10 3.42
CA HIS A 200 -8.47 14.31 1.98
C HIS A 200 -9.95 14.42 1.56
N ASP A 201 -10.23 15.38 0.67
CA ASP A 201 -11.50 15.48 -0.03
C ASP A 201 -11.37 14.83 -1.41
N LEU A 202 -11.88 13.62 -1.57
CA LEU A 202 -11.77 12.84 -2.80
C LEU A 202 -12.66 13.37 -3.94
N ARG A 203 -13.49 14.36 -3.69
CA ARG A 203 -14.29 15.02 -4.72
C ARG A 203 -13.48 16.04 -5.52
N SER A 204 -12.33 16.46 -4.98
CA SER A 204 -11.43 17.43 -5.59
C SER A 204 -10.11 16.79 -6.01
N ALA A 205 -9.65 17.06 -7.23
CA ALA A 205 -8.34 16.62 -7.73
C ALA A 205 -7.17 17.23 -6.93
N ARG A 206 -7.37 18.40 -6.31
CA ARG A 206 -6.33 19.06 -5.50
C ARG A 206 -5.98 18.29 -4.22
N SER A 207 -6.83 17.39 -3.77
CA SER A 207 -6.56 16.57 -2.58
C SER A 207 -5.48 15.51 -2.82
N GLU A 208 -5.25 15.10 -4.06
CA GLU A 208 -4.16 14.17 -4.42
C GLU A 208 -2.80 14.86 -4.50
N GLU A 209 -2.77 16.17 -4.70
CA GLU A 209 -1.54 16.97 -4.84
C GLU A 209 -0.79 17.18 -3.50
N ARG A 210 -1.45 16.96 -2.36
CA ARG A 210 -0.87 17.14 -1.02
C ARG A 210 -0.54 15.77 -0.38
N ARG A 211 0.48 15.14 -0.89
CA ARG A 211 1.04 13.91 -0.32
C ARG A 211 2.28 14.16 0.50
#